data_fbba17999c2c1fe8f81e37c3e300e801
#
_entry.id   fbba17999c2c1fe8f81e37c3e300e801
#
_cell.length_a   1.000
_cell.length_b   1.000
_cell.length_c   1.000
_cell.angle_alpha   90.00
_cell.angle_beta   90.00
_cell.angle_gamma   90.00
#
_symmetry.space_group_name_H-M   'P 1'
#
loop_
_entity.id
_entity.type
_entity.pdbx_description
1 polymer ?
#
loop_
_entity_poly.entity_id
_entity_poly.type
_entity_poly.pdbx_seq_one_letter_code
_entity_poly.pdbx_strand_id
1 'polypeptide(L)'
;CDHLTGKEKPFSEENWVVIATGPLTGTGAPSSARFDISALSPQTGILASSNCGGSFGFHLKKAGYDALILKGRCRSHRWLEIDEDQFLFHDADELWGMKVGQCQETLTKLVGKKKFGKLCIGPAGENLVKYAGIISDERAAGRTGLGAVLGWKNLKAITASGTKTIPIHDKEKTAAWCKKWITYLQKHPLTGEQLPRLGTAGLVSSMQMLGILKSNF
;
A
#
# COMPACT_ATOMS: atom_id res chain seq x y z
N CYS A 1 15.26 8.44 -7.82
CA CYS A 1 15.80 8.07 -9.15
C CYS A 1 17.33 8.03 -9.16
N ASP A 2 18.01 8.85 -8.37
CA ASP A 2 19.48 9.01 -8.39
C ASP A 2 20.27 7.74 -8.02
N HIS A 3 19.60 6.72 -7.49
CA HIS A 3 20.21 5.44 -7.11
C HIS A 3 20.01 4.33 -8.16
N LEU A 4 19.23 4.59 -9.20
CA LEU A 4 19.01 3.64 -10.30
C LEU A 4 19.86 4.06 -11.51
N THR A 5 20.73 3.18 -11.95
CA THR A 5 21.62 3.43 -13.10
C THR A 5 21.00 2.96 -14.41
N GLY A 6 19.85 2.30 -14.37
CA GLY A 6 19.19 1.67 -15.51
C GLY A 6 19.75 0.29 -15.88
N LYS A 7 20.69 -0.23 -15.08
CA LYS A 7 21.31 -1.55 -15.27
C LYS A 7 20.76 -2.60 -14.31
N GLU A 8 20.03 -2.16 -13.28
CA GLU A 8 19.45 -3.03 -12.25
C GLU A 8 18.38 -3.94 -12.86
N LYS A 9 18.30 -5.15 -12.30
CA LYS A 9 17.23 -6.09 -12.64
C LYS A 9 16.09 -5.99 -11.64
N PRO A 10 14.83 -6.20 -12.05
CA PRO A 10 13.68 -6.21 -11.14
C PRO A 10 13.83 -7.17 -9.97
N PHE A 11 14.42 -8.35 -10.21
CA PHE A 11 14.76 -9.34 -9.20
C PHE A 11 16.24 -9.25 -8.84
N SER A 12 16.62 -8.21 -8.11
CA SER A 12 17.98 -7.99 -7.61
C SER A 12 17.96 -7.26 -6.27
N GLU A 13 19.04 -7.30 -5.54
CA GLU A 13 19.19 -6.59 -4.27
C GLU A 13 19.18 -5.07 -4.46
N GLU A 14 19.68 -4.60 -5.60
CA GLU A 14 19.78 -3.20 -6.01
C GLU A 14 18.40 -2.61 -6.38
N ASN A 15 17.40 -3.43 -6.64
CA ASN A 15 16.04 -2.96 -6.83
C ASN A 15 15.43 -2.58 -5.46
N TRP A 16 15.51 -1.32 -5.12
CA TRP A 16 14.93 -0.80 -3.88
C TRP A 16 13.42 -0.69 -4.01
N VAL A 17 12.71 -1.09 -2.95
CA VAL A 17 11.28 -0.86 -2.85
C VAL A 17 11.06 0.32 -1.92
N VAL A 18 10.43 1.36 -2.43
CA VAL A 18 10.08 2.56 -1.66
C VAL A 18 8.58 2.56 -1.40
N ILE A 19 8.19 2.60 -0.13
CA ILE A 19 6.81 2.74 0.30
C ILE A 19 6.67 4.12 0.93
N ALA A 20 5.91 5.03 0.32
CA ALA A 20 5.83 6.41 0.76
C ALA A 20 4.38 6.84 1.01
N THR A 21 4.20 7.65 2.05
CA THR A 21 2.92 8.28 2.41
C THR A 21 2.84 9.70 1.85
N GLY A 22 1.64 10.23 1.75
CA GLY A 22 1.45 11.63 1.35
C GLY A 22 1.62 12.62 2.52
N PRO A 23 1.83 13.91 2.24
CA PRO A 23 1.99 14.93 3.29
C PRO A 23 0.75 15.11 4.15
N LEU A 24 -0.44 14.82 3.62
CA LEU A 24 -1.71 14.91 4.35
C LEU A 24 -2.12 13.60 5.03
N THR A 25 -1.35 12.52 4.86
CA THR A 25 -1.67 11.22 5.47
C THR A 25 -1.70 11.35 6.99
N GLY A 26 -2.81 10.94 7.59
CA GLY A 26 -3.00 10.98 9.05
C GLY A 26 -3.41 12.32 9.63
N THR A 27 -3.58 13.39 8.83
CA THR A 27 -4.02 14.70 9.30
C THR A 27 -5.54 14.82 9.48
N GLY A 28 -6.31 13.80 9.06
CA GLY A 28 -7.77 13.88 9.01
C GLY A 28 -8.32 14.44 7.70
N ALA A 29 -7.46 14.85 6.78
CA ALA A 29 -7.89 15.30 5.45
C ALA A 29 -8.59 14.14 4.71
N PRO A 30 -9.74 14.38 4.05
CA PRO A 30 -10.44 13.32 3.32
C PRO A 30 -9.59 12.78 2.16
N SER A 31 -9.70 11.48 1.92
CA SER A 31 -8.98 10.76 0.85
C SER A 31 -7.45 10.78 0.94
N SER A 32 -6.86 11.12 2.09
CA SER A 32 -5.42 11.27 2.28
C SER A 32 -4.68 10.05 2.83
N ALA A 33 -5.37 8.95 3.14
CA ALA A 33 -4.78 7.77 3.76
C ALA A 33 -4.04 6.84 2.78
N ARG A 34 -3.88 7.23 1.52
CA ARG A 34 -3.21 6.42 0.50
C ARG A 34 -1.69 6.50 0.65
N PHE A 35 -1.04 5.41 0.25
CA PHE A 35 0.41 5.33 0.13
C PHE A 35 0.79 4.77 -1.24
N ASP A 36 2.01 4.96 -1.62
CA ASP A 36 2.56 4.57 -2.90
C ASP A 36 3.71 3.59 -2.72
N ILE A 37 3.79 2.60 -3.59
CA ILE A 37 4.88 1.62 -3.61
C ILE A 37 5.57 1.73 -4.95
N SER A 38 6.87 2.02 -4.94
CA SER A 38 7.67 2.21 -6.14
C SER A 38 8.89 1.30 -6.16
N ALA A 39 9.13 0.66 -7.28
CA ALA A 39 10.31 -0.18 -7.57
C ALA A 39 10.42 -0.45 -9.08
N LEU A 40 11.49 -1.13 -9.52
CA LEU A 40 11.54 -1.65 -10.88
C LEU A 40 10.53 -2.80 -11.02
N SER A 41 9.66 -2.69 -12.02
CA SER A 41 8.61 -3.65 -12.30
C SER A 41 9.15 -4.91 -12.97
N PRO A 42 8.86 -6.11 -12.45
CA PRO A 42 9.20 -7.36 -13.15
C PRO A 42 8.38 -7.60 -14.42
N GLN A 43 7.28 -6.86 -14.58
CA GLN A 43 6.42 -6.95 -15.76
C GLN A 43 6.95 -6.10 -16.92
N THR A 44 7.46 -4.91 -16.61
CA THR A 44 7.83 -3.92 -17.66
C THR A 44 9.32 -3.62 -17.72
N GLY A 45 10.08 -3.95 -16.67
CA GLY A 45 11.51 -3.66 -16.58
C GLY A 45 11.86 -2.19 -16.28
N ILE A 46 10.86 -1.32 -16.14
CA ILE A 46 11.05 0.11 -15.84
C ILE A 46 10.62 0.45 -14.41
N LEU A 47 11.01 1.63 -13.94
CA LEU A 47 10.54 2.17 -12.68
C LEU A 47 9.01 2.34 -12.74
N ALA A 48 8.35 1.77 -11.76
CA ALA A 48 6.90 1.74 -11.68
C ALA A 48 6.42 2.10 -10.28
N SER A 49 5.20 2.58 -10.20
CA SER A 49 4.54 2.97 -8.99
C SER A 49 3.14 2.37 -8.92
N SER A 50 2.74 1.91 -7.75
CA SER A 50 1.42 1.37 -7.50
C SER A 50 0.84 1.95 -6.22
N ASN A 51 -0.25 2.69 -6.36
CA ASN A 51 -0.90 3.38 -5.27
C ASN A 51 -1.91 2.47 -4.54
N CYS A 52 -1.89 2.49 -3.21
CA CYS A 52 -2.74 1.67 -2.37
C CYS A 52 -3.48 2.49 -1.31
N GLY A 53 -4.67 2.05 -0.98
CA GLY A 53 -5.41 2.51 0.21
C GLY A 53 -5.16 1.56 1.39
N GLY A 54 -6.10 1.52 2.34
CA GLY A 54 -5.98 0.71 3.55
C GLY A 54 -5.38 1.49 4.71
N SER A 55 -5.13 0.79 5.80
CA SER A 55 -4.69 1.41 7.06
C SER A 55 -3.18 1.56 7.19
N PHE A 56 -2.39 0.85 6.36
CA PHE A 56 -0.93 0.80 6.50
C PHE A 56 -0.27 2.18 6.46
N GLY A 57 -0.58 3.01 5.46
CA GLY A 57 0.02 4.34 5.33
C GLY A 57 -0.25 5.25 6.53
N PHE A 58 -1.48 5.19 7.08
CA PHE A 58 -1.84 5.90 8.29
C PHE A 58 -1.00 5.46 9.49
N HIS A 59 -0.84 4.15 9.69
CA HIS A 59 -0.08 3.61 10.82
C HIS A 59 1.42 3.81 10.66
N LEU A 60 1.97 3.76 9.44
CA LEU A 60 3.36 4.13 9.16
C LEU A 60 3.64 5.58 9.57
N LYS A 61 2.73 6.51 9.24
CA LYS A 61 2.81 7.90 9.70
C LYS A 61 2.75 8.01 11.22
N LYS A 62 1.88 7.23 11.85
CA LYS A 62 1.76 7.18 13.32
C LYS A 62 2.99 6.59 14.00
N ALA A 63 3.72 5.71 13.35
CA ALA A 63 5.02 5.24 13.78
C ALA A 63 6.11 6.33 13.66
N GLY A 64 5.85 7.40 12.88
CA GLY A 64 6.76 8.53 12.73
C GLY A 64 7.51 8.56 11.39
N TYR A 65 7.08 7.77 10.40
CA TYR A 65 7.78 7.64 9.13
C TYR A 65 6.94 8.14 7.96
N ASP A 66 7.57 8.92 7.09
CA ASP A 66 7.01 9.37 5.82
C ASP A 66 7.18 8.34 4.73
N ALA A 67 8.27 7.59 4.80
CA ALA A 67 8.59 6.54 3.84
C ALA A 67 9.41 5.42 4.48
N LEU A 68 9.33 4.24 3.86
CA LEU A 68 10.13 3.07 4.15
C LEU A 68 10.88 2.68 2.88
N ILE A 69 12.19 2.46 2.98
CA ILE A 69 13.04 2.01 1.89
C ILE A 69 13.57 0.61 2.21
N LEU A 70 13.22 -0.36 1.39
CA LEU A 70 13.66 -1.75 1.51
C LEU A 70 14.78 -2.02 0.51
N LYS A 71 15.95 -2.37 1.02
CA LYS A 71 17.15 -2.72 0.22
C LYS A 71 17.53 -4.17 0.46
N GLY A 72 18.28 -4.75 -0.47
CA GLY A 72 18.77 -6.12 -0.33
C GLY A 72 17.69 -7.20 -0.36
N ARG A 73 17.99 -8.34 0.21
CA ARG A 73 17.15 -9.55 0.26
C ARG A 73 17.32 -10.26 1.61
N CYS A 74 16.25 -10.70 2.21
CA CYS A 74 16.32 -11.57 3.39
C CYS A 74 16.86 -12.96 3.02
N ARG A 75 17.69 -13.57 3.90
CA ARG A 75 18.25 -14.92 3.67
C ARG A 75 17.18 -16.01 3.75
N SER A 76 16.16 -15.80 4.58
CA SER A 76 14.99 -16.68 4.75
C SER A 76 13.71 -15.86 4.69
N HIS A 77 12.56 -16.52 4.69
CA HIS A 77 11.26 -15.85 4.68
C HIS A 77 11.08 -15.02 5.94
N ARG A 78 10.73 -13.76 5.78
CA ARG A 78 10.56 -12.79 6.89
C ARG A 78 9.28 -11.99 6.72
N TRP A 79 8.79 -11.48 7.84
CA TRP A 79 7.90 -10.35 7.88
C TRP A 79 8.48 -9.27 8.81
N LEU A 80 8.22 -8.02 8.46
CA LEU A 80 8.76 -6.86 9.18
C LEU A 80 7.67 -6.25 10.06
N GLU A 81 7.94 -6.13 11.34
CA GLU A 81 7.15 -5.34 12.28
C GLU A 81 7.84 -4.00 12.54
N ILE A 82 7.09 -2.90 12.35
CA ILE A 82 7.49 -1.55 12.69
C ILE A 82 6.62 -1.11 13.86
N ASP A 83 7.24 -0.90 15.01
CA ASP A 83 6.60 -0.40 16.21
C ASP A 83 7.33 0.85 16.69
N GLU A 84 6.86 2.01 16.23
CA GLU A 84 7.55 3.28 16.43
C GLU A 84 9.02 3.20 15.97
N ASP A 85 9.96 3.28 16.89
CA ASP A 85 11.40 3.29 16.57
C ASP A 85 12.01 1.86 16.48
N GLN A 86 11.19 0.81 16.64
CA GLN A 86 11.62 -0.58 16.56
C GLN A 86 11.31 -1.20 15.21
N PHE A 87 12.29 -1.87 14.64
CA PHE A 87 12.19 -2.63 13.40
C PHE A 87 12.58 -4.07 13.67
N LEU A 88 11.61 -4.97 13.71
CA LEU A 88 11.80 -6.36 14.06
C LEU A 88 11.49 -7.27 12.86
N PHE A 89 12.47 -8.05 12.43
CA PHE A 89 12.27 -9.08 11.43
C PHE A 89 11.94 -10.41 12.10
N HIS A 90 10.73 -10.88 11.89
CA HIS A 90 10.24 -12.16 12.39
C HIS A 90 10.34 -13.23 11.31
N ASP A 91 10.38 -14.49 11.72
CA ASP A 91 10.24 -15.62 10.82
C ASP A 91 8.85 -15.62 10.16
N ALA A 92 8.80 -15.95 8.88
CA ALA A 92 7.56 -15.98 8.11
C ALA A 92 7.29 -17.36 7.46
N ASP A 93 7.98 -18.41 7.83
CA ASP A 93 7.79 -19.75 7.24
C ASP A 93 6.35 -20.24 7.44
N GLU A 94 5.74 -19.99 8.59
CA GLU A 94 4.33 -20.30 8.84
C GLU A 94 3.36 -19.46 8.00
N LEU A 95 3.75 -18.27 7.60
CA LEU A 95 2.93 -17.36 6.78
C LEU A 95 3.11 -17.64 5.28
N TRP A 96 4.23 -18.26 4.90
CA TRP A 96 4.55 -18.52 3.50
C TRP A 96 3.59 -19.57 2.92
N GLY A 97 3.08 -19.34 1.73
CA GLY A 97 2.02 -20.14 1.11
C GLY A 97 0.59 -19.74 1.51
N MET A 98 0.41 -18.98 2.59
CA MET A 98 -0.92 -18.53 2.99
C MET A 98 -1.54 -17.56 1.98
N LYS A 99 -2.83 -17.72 1.72
CA LYS A 99 -3.64 -16.73 1.01
C LYS A 99 -3.66 -15.41 1.81
N VAL A 100 -3.88 -14.29 1.12
CA VAL A 100 -3.86 -12.95 1.72
C VAL A 100 -4.75 -12.83 2.96
N GLY A 101 -6.00 -13.28 2.90
CA GLY A 101 -6.92 -13.22 4.06
C GLY A 101 -6.36 -13.95 5.27
N GLN A 102 -5.94 -15.21 5.09
CA GLN A 102 -5.36 -16.02 6.16
C GLN A 102 -4.08 -15.37 6.75
N CYS A 103 -3.21 -14.86 5.87
CA CYS A 103 -1.99 -14.16 6.31
C CYS A 103 -2.33 -12.93 7.17
N GLN A 104 -3.30 -12.11 6.74
CA GLN A 104 -3.71 -10.92 7.49
C GLN A 104 -4.35 -11.26 8.84
N GLU A 105 -5.15 -12.31 8.92
CA GLU A 105 -5.73 -12.81 10.18
C GLU A 105 -4.64 -13.31 11.14
N THR A 106 -3.69 -14.08 10.62
CA THR A 106 -2.57 -14.59 11.41
C THR A 106 -1.68 -13.45 11.92
N LEU A 107 -1.33 -12.48 11.06
CA LEU A 107 -0.60 -11.28 11.48
C LEU A 107 -1.35 -10.51 12.59
N THR A 108 -2.67 -10.45 12.52
CA THR A 108 -3.47 -9.79 13.56
C THR A 108 -3.34 -10.48 14.92
N LYS A 109 -3.25 -11.80 14.92
CA LYS A 109 -3.01 -12.58 16.14
C LYS A 109 -1.58 -12.42 16.65
N LEU A 110 -0.59 -12.48 15.76
CA LEU A 110 0.84 -12.40 16.11
C LEU A 110 1.21 -11.02 16.68
N VAL A 111 0.76 -9.95 16.04
CA VAL A 111 1.02 -8.57 16.50
C VAL A 111 0.31 -8.28 17.83
N GLY A 112 -0.88 -8.85 18.06
CA GLY A 112 -1.63 -8.71 19.32
C GLY A 112 -2.10 -7.30 19.66
N LYS A 113 -1.87 -6.31 18.80
CA LYS A 113 -2.25 -4.90 19.00
C LYS A 113 -3.63 -4.62 18.44
N LYS A 114 -4.40 -3.76 19.12
CA LYS A 114 -5.75 -3.37 18.65
C LYS A 114 -5.74 -2.50 17.40
N LYS A 115 -4.66 -1.72 17.18
CA LYS A 115 -4.56 -0.75 16.06
C LYS A 115 -3.18 -0.81 15.42
N PHE A 116 -3.11 -1.34 14.25
CA PHE A 116 -1.92 -1.36 13.41
C PHE A 116 -2.33 -1.47 11.92
N GLY A 117 -1.45 -1.05 11.05
CA GLY A 117 -1.59 -1.24 9.62
C GLY A 117 -0.80 -2.45 9.15
N LYS A 118 -1.26 -3.10 8.10
CA LYS A 118 -0.59 -4.27 7.52
C LYS A 118 -0.63 -4.25 6.01
N LEU A 119 0.40 -4.79 5.41
CA LEU A 119 0.43 -5.16 4.00
C LEU A 119 1.09 -6.54 3.85
N CYS A 120 0.67 -7.31 2.87
CA CYS A 120 1.25 -8.62 2.60
C CYS A 120 1.13 -9.00 1.13
N ILE A 121 1.90 -10.01 0.75
CA ILE A 121 1.78 -10.72 -0.53
C ILE A 121 1.08 -12.06 -0.33
N GLY A 122 0.40 -12.52 -1.38
CA GLY A 122 -0.11 -13.88 -1.46
C GLY A 122 0.82 -14.80 -2.24
N PRO A 123 0.39 -16.07 -2.49
CA PRO A 123 1.19 -17.07 -3.22
C PRO A 123 1.66 -16.61 -4.60
N ALA A 124 0.92 -15.74 -5.27
CA ALA A 124 1.37 -15.16 -6.54
C ALA A 124 2.66 -14.35 -6.41
N GLY A 125 2.81 -13.56 -5.34
CA GLY A 125 4.03 -12.82 -5.06
C GLY A 125 5.19 -13.76 -4.70
N GLU A 126 4.93 -14.74 -3.86
CA GLU A 126 5.91 -15.77 -3.46
C GLU A 126 6.46 -16.57 -4.64
N ASN A 127 5.58 -16.89 -5.61
CA ASN A 127 5.93 -17.60 -6.84
C ASN A 127 6.39 -16.66 -7.98
N LEU A 128 6.71 -15.40 -7.67
CA LEU A 128 7.28 -14.42 -8.59
C LEU A 128 6.42 -14.14 -9.83
N VAL A 129 5.10 -14.26 -9.70
CA VAL A 129 4.18 -13.91 -10.79
C VAL A 129 4.31 -12.42 -11.10
N LYS A 130 4.70 -12.10 -12.33
CA LYS A 130 5.14 -10.75 -12.74
C LYS A 130 4.11 -9.63 -12.59
N TYR A 131 2.85 -9.96 -12.34
CA TYR A 131 1.77 -9.01 -12.06
C TYR A 131 1.17 -9.15 -10.65
N ALA A 132 1.88 -9.85 -9.74
CA ALA A 132 1.44 -10.02 -8.36
C ALA A 132 1.32 -8.68 -7.64
N GLY A 133 0.21 -8.46 -6.95
CA GLY A 133 -0.03 -7.26 -6.16
C GLY A 133 0.42 -7.39 -4.71
N ILE A 134 0.44 -6.24 -4.01
CA ILE A 134 0.60 -6.13 -2.57
C ILE A 134 -0.74 -5.69 -1.99
N ILE A 135 -1.20 -6.34 -0.93
CA ILE A 135 -2.53 -6.12 -0.36
C ILE A 135 -2.42 -5.49 1.03
N SER A 136 -3.14 -4.40 1.25
CA SER A 136 -3.30 -3.75 2.55
C SER A 136 -4.79 -3.73 2.91
N ASP A 137 -5.17 -4.48 3.94
CA ASP A 137 -6.56 -4.74 4.28
C ASP A 137 -7.33 -5.29 3.06
N GLU A 138 -8.37 -4.60 2.60
CA GLU A 138 -9.15 -4.93 1.39
C GLU A 138 -8.71 -4.11 0.15
N ARG A 139 -7.55 -3.47 0.20
CA ARG A 139 -7.03 -2.63 -0.87
C ARG A 139 -5.78 -3.23 -1.48
N ALA A 140 -5.57 -2.96 -2.75
CA ALA A 140 -4.46 -3.53 -3.50
C ALA A 140 -3.59 -2.45 -4.16
N ALA A 141 -2.27 -2.56 -3.98
CA ALA A 141 -1.30 -2.08 -4.94
C ALA A 141 -1.18 -3.15 -6.03
N GLY A 142 -2.17 -3.17 -6.92
CA GLY A 142 -2.44 -4.29 -7.83
C GLY A 142 -1.76 -4.18 -9.19
N ARG A 143 -0.99 -3.13 -9.45
CA ARG A 143 -0.32 -2.90 -10.74
C ARG A 143 1.17 -3.15 -10.65
N THR A 144 1.79 -3.37 -11.83
CA THR A 144 3.25 -3.39 -12.03
C THR A 144 4.01 -4.56 -11.39
N GLY A 145 3.34 -5.47 -10.71
CA GLY A 145 3.96 -6.72 -10.21
C GLY A 145 4.87 -6.57 -9.00
N LEU A 146 4.73 -5.50 -8.22
CA LEU A 146 5.62 -5.22 -7.09
C LEU A 146 5.51 -6.26 -5.97
N GLY A 147 4.41 -7.02 -5.92
CA GLY A 147 4.29 -8.18 -5.01
C GLY A 147 5.31 -9.27 -5.29
N ALA A 148 5.68 -9.49 -6.56
CA ALA A 148 6.75 -10.42 -6.92
C ALA A 148 8.13 -9.91 -6.46
N VAL A 149 8.35 -8.60 -6.45
CA VAL A 149 9.60 -8.02 -5.92
C VAL A 149 9.74 -8.29 -4.43
N LEU A 150 8.66 -8.13 -3.64
CA LEU A 150 8.67 -8.50 -2.21
C LEU A 150 8.89 -10.01 -2.02
N GLY A 151 8.23 -10.85 -2.83
CA GLY A 151 8.45 -12.30 -2.81
C GLY A 151 9.91 -12.67 -3.09
N TRP A 152 10.52 -12.06 -4.11
CA TRP A 152 11.94 -12.27 -4.41
C TRP A 152 12.85 -11.81 -3.24
N LYS A 153 12.46 -10.75 -2.52
CA LYS A 153 13.18 -10.29 -1.32
C LYS A 153 12.94 -11.17 -0.09
N ASN A 154 12.18 -12.26 -0.21
CA ASN A 154 11.74 -13.12 0.90
C ASN A 154 10.97 -12.36 2.00
N LEU A 155 10.24 -11.31 1.62
CA LEU A 155 9.46 -10.49 2.53
C LEU A 155 7.96 -10.74 2.32
N LYS A 156 7.35 -11.47 3.25
CA LYS A 156 5.95 -11.87 3.20
C LYS A 156 5.00 -10.72 3.51
N ALA A 157 5.33 -9.94 4.56
CA ALA A 157 4.45 -8.90 5.08
C ALA A 157 5.24 -7.80 5.78
N ILE A 158 4.58 -6.65 5.93
CA ILE A 158 5.05 -5.55 6.77
C ILE A 158 3.87 -5.09 7.61
N THR A 159 4.09 -4.88 8.91
CA THR A 159 3.13 -4.25 9.81
C THR A 159 3.69 -2.96 10.36
N ALA A 160 2.82 -2.00 10.65
CA ALA A 160 3.22 -0.73 11.24
C ALA A 160 2.25 -0.32 12.33
N SER A 161 2.78 0.08 13.49
CA SER A 161 2.03 0.60 14.62
C SER A 161 2.75 1.79 15.25
N GLY A 162 1.99 2.71 15.80
CA GLY A 162 2.54 3.86 16.51
C GLY A 162 1.45 4.77 17.06
N THR A 163 1.88 5.63 17.98
CA THR A 163 1.01 6.55 18.71
C THR A 163 1.35 8.01 18.43
N LYS A 164 2.43 8.28 17.66
CA LYS A 164 2.91 9.64 17.41
C LYS A 164 1.83 10.52 16.77
N THR A 165 1.76 11.75 17.24
CA THR A 165 0.84 12.75 16.68
C THR A 165 1.47 13.36 15.45
N ILE A 166 0.70 13.44 14.37
CA ILE A 166 1.14 14.09 13.14
C ILE A 166 1.03 15.59 13.33
N PRO A 167 2.13 16.34 13.19
CA PRO A 167 2.10 17.79 13.39
C PRO A 167 1.28 18.47 12.29
N ILE A 168 0.39 19.36 12.70
CA ILE A 168 -0.42 20.20 11.81
C ILE A 168 -0.15 21.65 12.22
N HIS A 169 0.36 22.45 11.28
CA HIS A 169 0.75 23.84 11.52
C HIS A 169 -0.41 24.68 12.05
N ASP A 170 -1.55 24.59 11.40
CA ASP A 170 -2.79 25.31 11.78
C ASP A 170 -3.94 24.31 11.83
N LYS A 171 -4.25 23.83 13.05
CA LYS A 171 -5.27 22.81 13.27
C LYS A 171 -6.67 23.31 12.97
N GLU A 172 -6.98 24.57 13.33
CA GLU A 172 -8.32 25.14 13.15
C GLU A 172 -8.62 25.35 11.67
N LYS A 173 -7.68 25.96 10.95
CA LYS A 173 -7.79 26.16 9.51
C LYS A 173 -7.87 24.85 8.76
N THR A 174 -7.05 23.85 9.13
CA THR A 174 -7.08 22.51 8.53
C THR A 174 -8.43 21.84 8.76
N ALA A 175 -8.96 21.89 10.00
CA ALA A 175 -10.27 21.31 10.32
C ALA A 175 -11.40 22.00 9.53
N ALA A 176 -11.38 23.33 9.41
CA ALA A 176 -12.34 24.08 8.61
C ALA A 176 -12.31 23.69 7.13
N TRP A 177 -11.11 23.54 6.54
CA TRP A 177 -10.96 23.08 5.17
C TRP A 177 -11.40 21.63 4.97
N CYS A 178 -11.08 20.73 5.90
CA CYS A 178 -11.54 19.35 5.86
C CYS A 178 -13.08 19.27 5.87
N LYS A 179 -13.74 20.04 6.75
CA LYS A 179 -15.21 20.11 6.81
C LYS A 179 -15.82 20.62 5.51
N LYS A 180 -15.25 21.70 4.95
CA LYS A 180 -15.68 22.25 3.65
C LYS A 180 -15.52 21.23 2.54
N TRP A 181 -14.39 20.54 2.50
CA TRP A 181 -14.08 19.54 1.49
C TRP A 181 -15.00 18.31 1.57
N ILE A 182 -15.27 17.81 2.78
CA ILE A 182 -16.23 16.71 3.00
C ILE A 182 -17.62 17.10 2.47
N THR A 183 -18.09 18.31 2.80
CA THR A 183 -19.38 18.81 2.33
C THR A 183 -19.44 18.90 0.81
N TYR A 184 -18.35 19.33 0.17
CA TYR A 184 -18.25 19.39 -1.28
C TYR A 184 -18.31 18.00 -1.92
N LEU A 185 -17.54 17.04 -1.39
CA LEU A 185 -17.54 15.65 -1.87
C LEU A 185 -18.91 14.97 -1.73
N GLN A 186 -19.61 15.22 -0.63
CA GLN A 186 -20.96 14.67 -0.39
C GLN A 186 -22.01 15.23 -1.35
N LYS A 187 -21.87 16.48 -1.79
CA LYS A 187 -22.80 17.12 -2.74
C LYS A 187 -22.52 16.78 -4.20
N HIS A 188 -21.33 16.28 -4.50
CA HIS A 188 -20.96 15.94 -5.88
C HIS A 188 -21.61 14.63 -6.30
N PRO A 189 -22.32 14.54 -7.45
CA PRO A 189 -23.08 13.35 -7.87
C PRO A 189 -22.26 12.06 -7.89
N LEU A 190 -21.02 12.15 -8.36
CA LEU A 190 -20.14 10.98 -8.45
C LEU A 190 -19.66 10.50 -7.06
N THR A 191 -19.14 11.42 -6.24
CA THR A 191 -18.51 11.07 -4.95
C THR A 191 -19.49 10.97 -3.79
N GLY A 192 -20.62 11.69 -3.87
CA GLY A 192 -21.64 11.67 -2.83
C GLY A 192 -22.72 10.60 -3.03
N GLU A 193 -22.96 10.15 -4.27
CA GLU A 193 -24.04 9.22 -4.58
C GLU A 193 -23.54 7.95 -5.30
N GLN A 194 -22.98 8.08 -6.50
CA GLN A 194 -22.69 6.94 -7.37
C GLN A 194 -21.62 6.01 -6.80
N LEU A 195 -20.45 6.57 -6.40
CA LEU A 195 -19.35 5.76 -5.88
C LEU A 195 -19.65 5.11 -4.53
N PRO A 196 -20.33 5.77 -3.55
CA PRO A 196 -20.73 5.10 -2.31
C PRO A 196 -21.69 3.93 -2.52
N ARG A 197 -22.58 3.99 -3.52
CA ARG A 197 -23.58 2.94 -3.79
C ARG A 197 -23.04 1.80 -4.64
N LEU A 198 -22.27 2.12 -5.67
CA LEU A 198 -21.91 1.16 -6.74
C LEU A 198 -20.41 0.92 -6.85
N GLY A 199 -19.60 1.70 -6.14
CA GLY A 199 -18.14 1.66 -6.30
C GLY A 199 -17.75 2.01 -7.75
N THR A 200 -16.58 1.55 -8.16
CA THR A 200 -16.06 1.77 -9.52
C THR A 200 -16.92 1.10 -10.59
N ALA A 201 -17.65 0.03 -10.24
CA ALA A 201 -18.56 -0.66 -11.19
C ALA A 201 -19.65 0.27 -11.71
N GLY A 202 -20.08 1.29 -10.95
CA GLY A 202 -21.02 2.31 -11.40
C GLY A 202 -20.57 3.12 -12.62
N LEU A 203 -19.28 3.12 -12.94
CA LEU A 203 -18.74 3.83 -14.11
C LEU A 203 -18.89 3.02 -15.42
N VAL A 204 -19.17 1.73 -15.36
CA VAL A 204 -19.20 0.85 -16.53
C VAL A 204 -20.18 1.37 -17.58
N SER A 205 -21.42 1.66 -17.19
CA SER A 205 -22.45 2.16 -18.13
C SER A 205 -22.06 3.50 -18.75
N SER A 206 -21.49 4.42 -17.95
CA SER A 206 -21.05 5.73 -18.44
C SER A 206 -19.88 5.60 -19.42
N MET A 207 -18.92 4.70 -19.13
CA MET A 207 -17.77 4.44 -20.00
C MET A 207 -18.22 3.75 -21.30
N GLN A 208 -19.21 2.87 -21.23
CA GLN A 208 -19.80 2.23 -22.41
C GLN A 208 -20.49 3.26 -23.31
N MET A 209 -21.31 4.15 -22.73
CA MET A 209 -21.98 5.21 -23.52
C MET A 209 -20.99 6.17 -24.19
N LEU A 210 -19.84 6.43 -23.55
CA LEU A 210 -18.78 7.27 -24.10
C LEU A 210 -17.88 6.53 -25.11
N GLY A 211 -18.10 5.23 -25.33
CA GLY A 211 -17.29 4.42 -26.24
C GLY A 211 -15.84 4.21 -25.78
N ILE A 212 -15.53 4.45 -24.50
CA ILE A 212 -14.18 4.34 -23.94
C ILE A 212 -13.97 3.06 -23.11
N LEU A 213 -15.04 2.31 -22.86
CA LEU A 213 -14.93 0.98 -22.29
C LEU A 213 -14.40 0.03 -23.36
N LYS A 214 -13.14 -0.37 -23.23
CA LYS A 214 -12.54 -1.36 -24.13
C LYS A 214 -12.56 -2.72 -23.46
N SER A 215 -13.05 -3.73 -24.18
CA SER A 215 -12.84 -5.13 -23.88
C SER A 215 -11.77 -5.70 -24.82
N ASN A 216 -11.03 -6.68 -24.34
CA ASN A 216 -10.03 -7.39 -25.16
C ASN A 216 -10.64 -8.59 -25.92
N PHE A 217 -11.96 -8.55 -26.15
CA PHE A 217 -12.70 -9.56 -26.89
C PHE A 217 -13.19 -9.00 -28.23
#